data_283224ea76757e76f4236399b8e83eef
#
_entry.id   283224ea76757e76f4236399b8e83eef
#
_cell.length_a   1.000
_cell.length_b   1.000
_cell.length_c   1.000
_cell.angle_alpha   90.00
_cell.angle_beta   90.00
_cell.angle_gamma   90.00
#
_symmetry.space_group_name_H-M   'P 1'
#
loop_
_entity.id
_entity.type
_entity.pdbx_description
1 polymer ?
#
loop_
_entity_poly.entity_id
_entity_poly.type
_entity_poly.pdbx_seq_one_letter_code
_entity_poly.pdbx_strand_id
1 'polypeptide(L)'
;MKIQADSIVARKSYNCDILFRVVHIHEDSQIVDLIGEEMRLSADAPLSDLVLMPEEEKNKLRNQLKKKVDRSFRLFRQDFKLLQQKREYVSTGGYKHDERYFELPGKVLHVDGDNRYLEKCLQLYEKLGVPVVGVHMSEADMPQRVPKLLDQVRPDVLVITGHDAFLKMKGGKKDLQAYRHSKHFVRTVKEVRTKIRHLDQLVIFAGACQSHFESLIKAGANFASSPERVNIHALDPVYIVSKICLTSFMDRVHVMDVLRNTLSNEGGLGGVETRGLLRTGMPIEKDLEKQEDLPSN
;
A
#
# COMPACT_ATOMS: atom_id res chain seq x y z
N MET A 1 4.16 -28.85 20.72
CA MET A 1 5.03 -27.68 20.46
C MET A 1 4.54 -26.52 21.30
N LYS A 2 5.46 -25.73 21.91
CA LYS A 2 5.11 -24.57 22.73
C LYS A 2 5.09 -23.33 21.84
N ILE A 3 4.11 -22.44 22.05
CA ILE A 3 4.05 -21.15 21.34
C ILE A 3 5.21 -20.27 21.85
N GLN A 4 5.96 -19.66 20.92
CA GLN A 4 7.10 -18.78 21.22
C GLN A 4 7.14 -17.63 20.20
N ALA A 5 8.02 -16.66 20.39
CA ALA A 5 8.24 -15.60 19.40
C ALA A 5 8.47 -16.18 17.99
N ASP A 6 7.99 -15.50 16.98
CA ASP A 6 7.98 -15.91 15.57
C ASP A 6 7.12 -17.15 15.23
N SER A 7 6.44 -17.77 16.21
CA SER A 7 5.48 -18.85 15.94
C SER A 7 4.32 -18.33 15.06
N ILE A 8 3.90 -19.14 14.08
CA ILE A 8 2.69 -18.85 13.29
C ILE A 8 1.49 -19.51 13.96
N VAL A 9 0.56 -18.67 14.36
CA VAL A 9 -0.63 -19.03 15.12
C VAL A 9 -1.89 -18.49 14.47
N ALA A 10 -3.04 -19.02 14.87
CA ALA A 10 -4.34 -18.44 14.56
C ALA A 10 -5.18 -18.34 15.84
N ARG A 11 -6.24 -17.53 15.79
CA ARG A 11 -7.15 -17.31 16.91
C ARG A 11 -8.36 -18.23 16.80
N LYS A 12 -8.60 -19.01 17.83
CA LYS A 12 -9.77 -19.91 17.94
C LYS A 12 -11.09 -19.13 17.92
N SER A 13 -11.12 -17.98 18.63
CA SER A 13 -12.29 -17.09 18.70
C SER A 13 -12.71 -16.49 17.36
N TYR A 14 -11.86 -16.57 16.33
CA TYR A 14 -12.11 -16.12 14.96
C TYR A 14 -12.01 -17.26 13.95
N ASN A 15 -12.29 -18.50 14.35
CA ASN A 15 -12.30 -19.67 13.48
C ASN A 15 -11.00 -19.90 12.70
N CYS A 16 -9.88 -19.43 13.22
CA CYS A 16 -8.55 -19.55 12.59
C CYS A 16 -8.48 -18.96 11.17
N ASP A 17 -9.22 -17.90 10.91
CA ASP A 17 -9.39 -17.30 9.57
C ASP A 17 -8.16 -16.49 9.10
N ILE A 18 -7.31 -16.03 10.03
CA ILE A 18 -6.10 -15.23 9.77
C ILE A 18 -4.90 -15.87 10.45
N LEU A 19 -3.80 -15.95 9.70
CA LEU A 19 -2.49 -16.31 10.24
C LEU A 19 -1.82 -15.10 10.88
N PHE A 20 -1.35 -15.28 12.11
CA PHE A 20 -0.60 -14.29 12.86
C PHE A 20 0.78 -14.80 13.19
N ARG A 21 1.72 -13.88 13.27
CA ARG A 21 3.03 -14.10 13.85
C ARG A 21 3.05 -13.59 15.29
N VAL A 22 3.57 -14.40 16.18
CA VAL A 22 3.81 -13.99 17.57
C VAL A 22 4.98 -13.02 17.61
N VAL A 23 4.76 -11.83 18.16
CA VAL A 23 5.79 -10.81 18.36
C VAL A 23 6.38 -10.88 19.75
N HIS A 24 5.52 -10.84 20.77
CA HIS A 24 5.91 -10.88 22.17
C HIS A 24 4.89 -11.64 23.01
N ILE A 25 5.36 -12.32 24.04
CA ILE A 25 4.52 -13.01 25.02
C ILE A 25 4.73 -12.34 26.36
N HIS A 26 3.68 -11.74 26.92
CA HIS A 26 3.67 -11.16 28.26
C HIS A 26 3.38 -12.26 29.27
N GLU A 27 4.40 -12.80 29.91
CA GLU A 27 4.30 -13.97 30.78
C GLU A 27 3.36 -13.73 32.00
N ASP A 28 3.40 -12.52 32.58
CA ASP A 28 2.58 -12.16 33.76
C ASP A 28 1.08 -12.10 33.42
N SER A 29 0.71 -11.60 32.27
CA SER A 29 -0.70 -11.42 31.83
C SER A 29 -1.21 -12.54 30.94
N GLN A 30 -0.34 -13.44 30.49
CA GLN A 30 -0.64 -14.47 29.48
C GLN A 30 -1.28 -13.89 28.19
N ILE A 31 -0.92 -12.64 27.85
CA ILE A 31 -1.32 -11.96 26.61
C ILE A 31 -0.17 -12.05 25.61
N VAL A 32 -0.52 -12.22 24.35
CA VAL A 32 0.42 -12.34 23.24
C VAL A 32 0.16 -11.24 22.21
N ASP A 33 1.20 -10.49 21.86
CA ASP A 33 1.15 -9.51 20.78
C ASP A 33 1.35 -10.21 19.44
N LEU A 34 0.45 -9.92 18.50
CA LEU A 34 0.32 -10.58 17.22
C LEU A 34 0.37 -9.59 16.07
N ILE A 35 1.02 -9.99 14.98
CA ILE A 35 0.98 -9.29 13.69
C ILE A 35 0.48 -10.24 12.62
N GLY A 36 -0.45 -9.80 11.78
CA GLY A 36 -0.97 -10.57 10.65
C GLY A 36 0.15 -10.90 9.65
N GLU A 37 0.14 -12.10 9.03
CA GLU A 37 1.16 -12.50 8.05
C GLU A 37 1.01 -11.78 6.70
N GLU A 38 -0.23 -11.55 6.27
CA GLU A 38 -0.55 -10.93 4.98
C GLU A 38 -1.52 -9.74 5.12
N MET A 39 -1.98 -9.49 6.34
CA MET A 39 -2.91 -8.41 6.68
C MET A 39 -2.22 -7.41 7.59
N ARG A 40 -2.40 -6.12 7.34
CA ARG A 40 -1.82 -5.01 8.12
C ARG A 40 -2.51 -4.82 9.48
N LEU A 41 -2.69 -5.94 10.18
CA LEU A 41 -3.41 -6.05 11.45
C LEU A 41 -2.43 -6.28 12.61
N SER A 42 -2.49 -5.44 13.64
CA SER A 42 -1.87 -5.69 14.94
C SER A 42 -2.96 -6.08 15.93
N ALA A 43 -2.78 -7.20 16.61
CA ALA A 43 -3.74 -7.72 17.57
C ALA A 43 -3.04 -8.16 18.86
N ASP A 44 -3.80 -8.24 19.92
CA ASP A 44 -3.42 -8.92 21.16
C ASP A 44 -4.45 -9.99 21.49
N ALA A 45 -4.02 -11.10 22.05
CA ALA A 45 -4.88 -12.21 22.42
C ALA A 45 -4.36 -12.97 23.63
N PRO A 46 -5.27 -13.55 24.44
CA PRO A 46 -4.87 -14.51 25.48
C PRO A 46 -4.16 -15.71 24.85
N LEU A 47 -3.12 -16.21 25.50
CA LEU A 47 -2.39 -17.41 25.02
C LEU A 47 -3.32 -18.62 24.84
N SER A 48 -4.38 -18.73 25.65
CA SER A 48 -5.40 -19.77 25.56
C SER A 48 -6.26 -19.73 24.27
N ASP A 49 -6.38 -18.54 23.64
CA ASP A 49 -7.12 -18.35 22.38
C ASP A 49 -6.28 -18.75 21.16
N LEU A 50 -4.98 -18.95 21.34
CA LEU A 50 -4.07 -19.24 20.24
C LEU A 50 -3.91 -20.73 19.99
N VAL A 51 -3.75 -21.08 18.72
CA VAL A 51 -3.40 -22.42 18.26
C VAL A 51 -2.25 -22.34 17.26
N LEU A 52 -1.26 -23.21 17.43
CA LEU A 52 -0.21 -23.41 16.44
C LEU A 52 -0.81 -24.01 15.19
N MET A 53 -0.61 -23.38 14.07
CA MET A 53 -1.16 -23.84 12.80
C MET A 53 -0.30 -24.97 12.21
N PRO A 54 -0.88 -26.13 11.85
CA PRO A 54 -0.21 -27.18 11.10
C PRO A 54 0.29 -26.67 9.75
N GLU A 55 1.42 -27.20 9.26
CA GLU A 55 2.00 -26.77 7.97
C GLU A 55 1.04 -26.93 6.79
N GLU A 56 0.22 -27.97 6.78
CA GLU A 56 -0.77 -28.20 5.74
C GLU A 56 -1.83 -27.08 5.70
N GLU A 57 -2.34 -26.68 6.85
CA GLU A 57 -3.34 -25.59 6.94
C GLU A 57 -2.73 -24.23 6.61
N LYS A 58 -1.50 -23.95 7.07
CA LYS A 58 -0.76 -22.73 6.66
C LYS A 58 -0.61 -22.69 5.15
N ASN A 59 -0.17 -23.77 4.53
CA ASN A 59 0.03 -23.86 3.09
C ASN A 59 -1.29 -23.71 2.33
N LYS A 60 -2.40 -24.26 2.84
CA LYS A 60 -3.73 -24.09 2.26
C LYS A 60 -4.16 -22.63 2.25
N LEU A 61 -4.04 -21.92 3.39
CA LEU A 61 -4.38 -20.50 3.50
C LEU A 61 -3.47 -19.64 2.63
N ARG A 62 -2.16 -19.87 2.64
CA ARG A 62 -1.19 -19.16 1.79
C ARG A 62 -1.47 -19.36 0.30
N ASN A 63 -1.81 -20.59 -0.11
CA ASN A 63 -2.14 -20.87 -1.51
C ASN A 63 -3.45 -20.20 -1.96
N GLN A 64 -4.45 -20.13 -1.09
CA GLN A 64 -5.70 -19.41 -1.38
C GLN A 64 -5.42 -17.92 -1.57
N LEU A 65 -4.61 -17.34 -0.69
CA LEU A 65 -4.24 -15.93 -0.76
C LEU A 65 -3.39 -15.62 -2.01
N LYS A 66 -2.40 -16.49 -2.30
CA LYS A 66 -1.60 -16.38 -3.52
C LYS A 66 -2.46 -16.37 -4.79
N LYS A 67 -3.47 -17.22 -4.88
CA LYS A 67 -4.42 -17.21 -6.02
C LYS A 67 -5.16 -15.88 -6.15
N LYS A 68 -5.53 -15.24 -5.03
CA LYS A 68 -6.16 -13.91 -5.03
C LYS A 68 -5.17 -12.84 -5.52
N VAL A 69 -3.94 -12.85 -5.01
CA VAL A 69 -2.87 -11.93 -5.43
C VAL A 69 -2.59 -12.08 -6.93
N ASP A 70 -2.44 -13.31 -7.44
CA ASP A 70 -2.19 -13.58 -8.85
C ASP A 70 -3.36 -13.12 -9.74
N ARG A 71 -4.60 -13.22 -9.24
CA ARG A 71 -5.78 -12.69 -9.94
C ARG A 71 -5.76 -11.17 -10.01
N SER A 72 -5.53 -10.48 -8.88
CA SER A 72 -5.45 -9.02 -8.82
C SER A 72 -4.34 -8.49 -9.74
N PHE A 73 -3.17 -9.13 -9.73
CA PHE A 73 -2.06 -8.79 -10.61
C PHE A 73 -2.42 -8.94 -12.10
N ARG A 74 -3.10 -10.03 -12.47
CA ARG A 74 -3.55 -10.22 -13.86
C ARG A 74 -4.55 -9.16 -14.29
N LEU A 75 -5.55 -8.86 -13.45
CA LEU A 75 -6.54 -7.81 -13.72
C LEU A 75 -5.88 -6.45 -13.89
N PHE A 76 -4.94 -6.12 -12.99
CA PHE A 76 -4.19 -4.86 -13.08
C PHE A 76 -3.42 -4.77 -14.42
N ARG A 77 -2.72 -5.84 -14.82
CA ARG A 77 -1.99 -5.85 -16.10
C ARG A 77 -2.91 -5.74 -17.32
N GLN A 78 -4.09 -6.34 -17.29
CA GLN A 78 -5.08 -6.20 -18.35
C GLN A 78 -5.56 -4.75 -18.47
N ASP A 79 -5.93 -4.14 -17.34
CA ASP A 79 -6.35 -2.74 -17.31
C ASP A 79 -5.24 -1.79 -17.79
N PHE A 80 -4.00 -2.05 -17.35
CA PHE A 80 -2.85 -1.26 -17.78
C PHE A 80 -2.62 -1.35 -19.30
N LYS A 81 -2.70 -2.56 -19.86
CA LYS A 81 -2.59 -2.76 -21.31
C LYS A 81 -3.67 -2.00 -22.11
N LEU A 82 -4.90 -2.01 -21.62
CA LEU A 82 -6.00 -1.25 -22.24
C LEU A 82 -5.75 0.26 -22.18
N LEU A 83 -5.26 0.78 -21.05
CA LEU A 83 -4.89 2.18 -20.91
C LEU A 83 -3.73 2.56 -21.84
N GLN A 84 -2.75 1.70 -22.00
CA GLN A 84 -1.62 1.90 -22.91
C GLN A 84 -2.10 1.96 -24.37
N GLN A 85 -2.94 1.03 -24.79
CA GLN A 85 -3.52 1.04 -26.15
C GLN A 85 -4.35 2.30 -26.42
N LYS A 86 -5.15 2.75 -25.43
CA LYS A 86 -5.91 4.00 -25.54
C LYS A 86 -4.99 5.21 -25.71
N ARG A 87 -3.90 5.28 -24.94
CA ARG A 87 -2.91 6.37 -25.03
C ARG A 87 -2.22 6.38 -26.39
N GLU A 88 -1.76 5.22 -26.86
CA GLU A 88 -1.15 5.06 -28.17
C GLU A 88 -2.07 5.55 -29.28
N TYR A 89 -3.34 5.16 -29.26
CA TYR A 89 -4.34 5.63 -30.21
C TYR A 89 -4.53 7.15 -30.16
N VAL A 90 -4.62 7.75 -28.98
CA VAL A 90 -4.80 9.20 -28.79
C VAL A 90 -3.56 9.97 -29.25
N SER A 91 -2.35 9.48 -28.92
CA SER A 91 -1.09 10.16 -29.29
C SER A 91 -0.78 10.10 -30.78
N THR A 92 -1.24 9.04 -31.46
CA THR A 92 -0.97 8.82 -32.89
C THR A 92 -2.13 9.24 -33.79
N GLY A 93 -3.27 9.66 -33.22
CA GLY A 93 -4.50 9.93 -34.01
C GLY A 93 -4.99 8.73 -34.82
N GLY A 94 -4.62 7.50 -34.40
CA GLY A 94 -4.92 6.24 -35.08
C GLY A 94 -3.95 5.90 -36.22
N TYR A 95 -2.96 6.75 -36.53
CA TYR A 95 -1.90 6.45 -37.48
C TYR A 95 -0.71 5.80 -36.79
N LYS A 96 -0.12 4.78 -37.42
CA LYS A 96 1.16 4.21 -36.95
C LYS A 96 2.29 5.22 -37.26
N HIS A 97 2.67 6.01 -36.28
CA HIS A 97 3.90 6.78 -36.32
C HIS A 97 5.03 5.99 -35.68
N ASP A 98 6.17 5.93 -36.35
CA ASP A 98 7.40 5.30 -35.87
C ASP A 98 8.12 6.18 -34.81
N GLU A 99 7.43 7.16 -34.26
CA GLU A 99 7.97 8.08 -33.27
C GLU A 99 7.99 7.41 -31.90
N ARG A 100 9.18 7.14 -31.39
CA ARG A 100 9.40 6.62 -30.06
C ARG A 100 9.14 7.69 -29.02
N TYR A 101 8.23 7.45 -28.11
CA TYR A 101 7.99 8.28 -26.93
C TYR A 101 8.47 7.56 -25.68
N PHE A 102 8.83 8.32 -24.66
CA PHE A 102 9.13 7.78 -23.34
C PHE A 102 8.00 8.08 -22.36
N GLU A 103 7.84 7.21 -21.35
CA GLU A 103 6.87 7.35 -20.29
C GLU A 103 7.60 7.64 -18.97
N LEU A 104 7.09 8.64 -18.21
CA LEU A 104 7.53 8.98 -16.87
C LEU A 104 6.39 8.72 -15.88
N PRO A 105 6.36 7.57 -15.23
CA PRO A 105 5.42 7.29 -14.14
C PRO A 105 5.69 8.20 -12.93
N GLY A 106 4.63 8.44 -12.13
CA GLY A 106 4.78 9.15 -10.87
C GLY A 106 5.73 8.42 -9.91
N LYS A 107 6.59 9.18 -9.22
CA LYS A 107 7.55 8.67 -8.24
C LYS A 107 6.89 8.49 -6.87
N VAL A 108 7.10 7.33 -6.25
CA VAL A 108 6.50 6.96 -4.95
C VAL A 108 7.53 7.06 -3.82
N LEU A 109 7.12 7.64 -2.69
CA LEU A 109 7.75 7.41 -1.39
C LEU A 109 6.82 6.51 -0.57
N HIS A 110 7.26 5.28 -0.28
CA HIS A 110 6.51 4.33 0.54
C HIS A 110 7.15 4.20 1.91
N VAL A 111 6.46 4.68 2.93
CA VAL A 111 6.86 4.58 4.33
C VAL A 111 6.00 3.53 5.02
N ASP A 112 6.63 2.54 5.64
CA ASP A 112 5.94 1.42 6.25
C ASP A 112 6.46 1.12 7.66
N GLY A 113 5.54 0.82 8.57
CA GLY A 113 5.84 0.36 9.94
C GLY A 113 6.33 -1.08 10.01
N ASP A 114 6.26 -1.83 8.90
CA ASP A 114 6.72 -3.22 8.82
C ASP A 114 7.64 -3.44 7.62
N ASN A 115 8.90 -3.82 7.91
CA ASN A 115 9.89 -4.04 6.86
C ASN A 115 9.54 -5.19 5.92
N ARG A 116 8.88 -6.25 6.40
CA ARG A 116 8.49 -7.41 5.58
C ARG A 116 7.41 -7.03 4.57
N TYR A 117 6.45 -6.19 4.98
CA TYR A 117 5.43 -5.68 4.06
C TYR A 117 6.02 -4.68 3.08
N LEU A 118 6.94 -3.82 3.54
CA LEU A 118 7.65 -2.90 2.67
C LEU A 118 8.38 -3.65 1.56
N GLU A 119 9.15 -4.69 1.89
CA GLU A 119 9.87 -5.50 0.90
C GLU A 119 8.93 -6.13 -0.14
N LYS A 120 7.79 -6.71 0.29
CA LYS A 120 6.77 -7.24 -0.63
C LYS A 120 6.20 -6.14 -1.54
N CYS A 121 5.96 -4.96 -0.99
CA CYS A 121 5.45 -3.82 -1.76
C CYS A 121 6.48 -3.33 -2.79
N LEU A 122 7.76 -3.21 -2.41
CA LEU A 122 8.84 -2.80 -3.31
C LEU A 122 8.98 -3.76 -4.49
N GLN A 123 8.96 -5.07 -4.24
CA GLN A 123 8.99 -6.10 -5.29
C GLN A 123 7.79 -5.98 -6.25
N LEU A 124 6.62 -5.61 -5.76
CA LEU A 124 5.44 -5.43 -6.60
C LEU A 124 5.54 -4.14 -7.43
N TYR A 125 6.00 -3.02 -6.84
CA TYR A 125 6.26 -1.78 -7.60
C TYR A 125 7.25 -2.01 -8.75
N GLU A 126 8.34 -2.73 -8.49
CA GLU A 126 9.33 -3.10 -9.51
C GLU A 126 8.68 -3.89 -10.66
N LYS A 127 7.89 -4.92 -10.34
CA LYS A 127 7.14 -5.72 -11.35
C LYS A 127 6.14 -4.90 -12.16
N LEU A 128 5.64 -3.80 -11.61
CA LEU A 128 4.70 -2.90 -12.25
C LEU A 128 5.38 -1.72 -12.97
N GLY A 129 6.71 -1.59 -12.86
CA GLY A 129 7.48 -0.50 -13.47
C GLY A 129 7.22 0.87 -12.82
N VAL A 130 6.91 0.91 -11.53
CA VAL A 130 6.65 2.16 -10.78
C VAL A 130 7.88 2.54 -9.95
N PRO A 131 8.51 3.72 -10.19
CA PRO A 131 9.66 4.16 -9.42
C PRO A 131 9.28 4.39 -7.95
N VAL A 132 10.00 3.77 -7.02
CA VAL A 132 9.70 3.85 -5.59
C VAL A 132 10.95 4.01 -4.73
N VAL A 133 10.83 4.82 -3.67
CA VAL A 133 11.77 4.86 -2.55
C VAL A 133 11.04 4.31 -1.33
N GLY A 134 11.53 3.20 -0.77
CA GLY A 134 10.98 2.57 0.42
C GLY A 134 11.73 2.98 1.68
N VAL A 135 11.01 3.28 2.76
CA VAL A 135 11.60 3.61 4.05
C VAL A 135 10.83 2.92 5.17
N HIS A 136 11.52 2.06 5.92
CA HIS A 136 10.96 1.48 7.14
C HIS A 136 11.15 2.42 8.33
N MET A 137 10.10 2.67 9.10
CA MET A 137 10.15 3.36 10.39
C MET A 137 8.90 3.09 11.21
N SER A 138 9.01 3.21 12.54
CA SER A 138 7.85 3.03 13.43
C SER A 138 6.76 4.07 13.11
N GLU A 139 5.49 3.70 13.31
CA GLU A 139 4.35 4.61 13.10
C GLU A 139 4.45 5.87 13.96
N ALA A 140 5.04 5.75 15.15
CA ALA A 140 5.23 6.87 16.09
C ALA A 140 6.22 7.93 15.57
N ASP A 141 7.22 7.52 14.77
CA ASP A 141 8.24 8.40 14.22
C ASP A 141 7.80 9.11 12.93
N MET A 142 6.81 8.55 12.23
CA MET A 142 6.34 9.06 10.93
C MET A 142 5.99 10.56 10.94
N PRO A 143 5.26 11.11 11.94
CA PRO A 143 4.87 12.51 11.92
C PRO A 143 6.05 13.48 11.90
N GLN A 144 7.20 13.11 12.49
CA GLN A 144 8.38 13.96 12.57
C GLN A 144 9.34 13.74 11.39
N ARG A 145 9.43 12.51 10.88
CA ARG A 145 10.44 12.12 9.88
C ARG A 145 9.95 12.22 8.45
N VAL A 146 8.71 11.86 8.18
CA VAL A 146 8.15 11.85 6.80
C VAL A 146 8.18 13.24 6.16
N PRO A 147 7.82 14.36 6.83
CA PRO A 147 7.90 15.68 6.21
C PRO A 147 9.32 16.10 5.78
N LYS A 148 10.37 15.56 6.40
CA LYS A 148 11.76 15.80 6.02
C LYS A 148 12.17 14.96 4.80
N LEU A 149 11.68 13.74 4.70
CA LEU A 149 11.93 12.85 3.55
C LEU A 149 11.34 13.40 2.26
N LEU A 150 10.22 14.14 2.32
CA LEU A 150 9.62 14.77 1.13
C LEU A 150 10.58 15.74 0.43
N ASP A 151 11.35 16.51 1.20
CA ASP A 151 12.31 17.48 0.65
C ASP A 151 13.47 16.77 -0.08
N GLN A 152 13.85 15.58 0.39
CA GLN A 152 14.94 14.78 -0.18
C GLN A 152 14.48 13.96 -1.40
N VAL A 153 13.32 13.30 -1.28
CA VAL A 153 12.83 12.37 -2.31
C VAL A 153 12.05 13.09 -3.40
N ARG A 154 11.30 14.14 -3.06
CA ARG A 154 10.39 14.87 -3.95
C ARG A 154 9.45 13.92 -4.71
N PRO A 155 8.63 13.14 -4.00
CA PRO A 155 7.73 12.17 -4.62
C PRO A 155 6.47 12.85 -5.18
N ASP A 156 5.83 12.21 -6.17
CA ASP A 156 4.48 12.55 -6.63
C ASP A 156 3.41 11.87 -5.77
N VAL A 157 3.76 10.73 -5.16
CA VAL A 157 2.88 9.95 -4.27
C VAL A 157 3.58 9.60 -2.97
N LEU A 158 2.88 9.80 -1.86
CA LEU A 158 3.29 9.35 -0.53
C LEU A 158 2.37 8.24 -0.05
N VAL A 159 2.97 7.11 0.33
CA VAL A 159 2.27 5.99 0.98
C VAL A 159 2.72 5.91 2.44
N ILE A 160 1.76 5.95 3.36
CA ILE A 160 1.98 5.87 4.81
C ILE A 160 1.22 4.67 5.33
N THR A 161 1.92 3.58 5.58
CA THR A 161 1.33 2.31 6.03
C THR A 161 2.07 1.73 7.24
N GLY A 162 1.53 0.67 7.78
CA GLY A 162 2.06 -0.03 8.95
C GLY A 162 1.01 -0.98 9.48
N HIS A 163 0.85 -1.04 10.80
CA HIS A 163 -0.19 -1.83 11.45
C HIS A 163 -1.19 -0.93 12.16
N ASP A 164 -2.45 -1.36 12.21
CA ASP A 164 -3.44 -0.71 13.07
C ASP A 164 -4.48 -1.72 13.56
N ALA A 165 -5.28 -1.32 14.53
CA ALA A 165 -6.41 -2.08 15.05
C ALA A 165 -7.39 -1.17 15.78
N PHE A 166 -8.66 -1.45 15.66
CA PHE A 166 -9.70 -0.86 16.48
C PHE A 166 -9.80 -1.60 17.82
N LEU A 167 -9.60 -0.88 18.93
CA LEU A 167 -9.59 -1.40 20.29
C LEU A 167 -10.93 -1.08 20.97
N LYS A 168 -11.90 -1.97 20.88
CA LYS A 168 -13.27 -1.79 21.43
C LYS A 168 -13.29 -1.35 22.89
N MET A 169 -12.32 -1.79 23.69
CA MET A 169 -12.21 -1.46 25.12
C MET A 169 -11.77 -0.01 25.36
N LYS A 170 -11.20 0.69 24.36
CA LYS A 170 -10.70 2.06 24.49
C LYS A 170 -11.68 3.13 24.01
N GLY A 171 -12.81 2.75 23.41
CA GLY A 171 -13.80 3.72 22.95
C GLY A 171 -14.64 3.24 21.76
N GLY A 172 -15.48 4.12 21.25
CA GLY A 172 -16.32 3.86 20.08
C GLY A 172 -15.57 4.00 18.74
N LYS A 173 -16.17 3.50 17.66
CA LYS A 173 -15.59 3.57 16.29
C LYS A 173 -15.29 5.01 15.81
N LYS A 174 -15.93 6.03 16.40
CA LYS A 174 -15.71 7.45 16.07
C LYS A 174 -14.58 8.09 16.85
N ASP A 175 -14.06 7.41 17.87
CA ASP A 175 -13.00 7.93 18.72
C ASP A 175 -11.62 7.51 18.16
N LEU A 176 -10.85 8.48 17.69
CA LEU A 176 -9.50 8.23 17.17
C LEU A 176 -8.56 7.59 18.20
N GLN A 177 -8.78 7.84 19.51
CA GLN A 177 -7.97 7.25 20.57
C GLN A 177 -8.25 5.75 20.77
N ALA A 178 -9.37 5.25 20.24
CA ALA A 178 -9.69 3.83 20.26
C ALA A 178 -8.93 3.02 19.18
N TYR A 179 -8.01 3.65 18.46
CA TYR A 179 -7.19 3.00 17.42
C TYR A 179 -5.74 2.95 17.86
N ARG A 180 -5.05 1.85 17.53
CA ARG A 180 -3.67 1.63 17.96
C ARG A 180 -2.71 2.66 17.35
N HIS A 181 -2.76 2.85 16.04
CA HIS A 181 -1.81 3.69 15.30
C HIS A 181 -2.46 4.77 14.42
N SER A 182 -3.77 4.78 14.20
CA SER A 182 -4.45 5.79 13.36
C SER A 182 -4.08 7.23 13.70
N LYS A 183 -3.88 7.55 14.98
CA LYS A 183 -3.46 8.90 15.41
C LYS A 183 -2.14 9.35 14.80
N HIS A 184 -1.20 8.41 14.62
CA HIS A 184 0.11 8.68 14.04
C HIS A 184 0.00 8.92 12.53
N PHE A 185 -0.76 8.09 11.82
CA PHE A 185 -1.04 8.28 10.40
C PHE A 185 -1.75 9.62 10.15
N VAL A 186 -2.81 9.94 10.91
CA VAL A 186 -3.55 11.21 10.80
C VAL A 186 -2.63 12.40 11.03
N ARG A 187 -1.76 12.34 12.06
CA ARG A 187 -0.80 13.41 12.34
C ARG A 187 0.22 13.54 11.22
N THR A 188 0.74 12.45 10.69
CA THR A 188 1.68 12.47 9.56
C THR A 188 1.06 13.15 8.34
N VAL A 189 -0.17 12.77 7.96
CA VAL A 189 -0.88 13.41 6.85
C VAL A 189 -1.06 14.90 7.08
N LYS A 190 -1.45 15.33 8.28
CA LYS A 190 -1.58 16.76 8.62
C LYS A 190 -0.26 17.51 8.48
N GLU A 191 0.83 16.99 9.05
CA GLU A 191 2.17 17.60 8.96
C GLU A 191 2.63 17.72 7.50
N VAL A 192 2.39 16.70 6.68
CA VAL A 192 2.68 16.76 5.25
C VAL A 192 1.83 17.83 4.55
N ARG A 193 0.54 17.93 4.87
CA ARG A 193 -0.37 18.93 4.26
C ARG A 193 -0.08 20.37 4.70
N THR A 194 0.62 20.60 5.82
CA THR A 194 1.13 21.95 6.13
C THR A 194 2.15 22.43 5.11
N LYS A 195 2.95 21.51 4.53
CA LYS A 195 3.96 21.81 3.49
C LYS A 195 3.36 21.78 2.09
N ILE A 196 2.56 20.76 1.76
CA ILE A 196 2.00 20.54 0.42
C ILE A 196 0.48 20.47 0.54
N ARG A 197 -0.17 21.63 0.40
CA ARG A 197 -1.61 21.79 0.70
C ARG A 197 -2.52 21.16 -0.34
N HIS A 198 -2.15 21.22 -1.62
CA HIS A 198 -3.00 20.77 -2.73
C HIS A 198 -2.94 19.25 -2.90
N LEU A 199 -4.12 18.64 -3.02
CA LEU A 199 -4.27 17.19 -3.18
C LEU A 199 -3.60 16.66 -4.45
N ASP A 200 -3.60 17.46 -5.54
CA ASP A 200 -3.02 17.08 -6.83
C ASP A 200 -1.49 17.28 -6.91
N GLN A 201 -0.88 18.04 -5.97
CA GLN A 201 0.59 18.21 -5.93
C GLN A 201 1.29 17.01 -5.29
N LEU A 202 0.60 16.34 -4.37
CA LEU A 202 1.08 15.13 -3.73
C LEU A 202 -0.14 14.26 -3.43
N VAL A 203 -0.22 13.11 -4.08
CA VAL A 203 -1.23 12.11 -3.74
C VAL A 203 -0.80 11.37 -2.48
N ILE A 204 -1.68 11.25 -1.49
CA ILE A 204 -1.39 10.54 -0.24
C ILE A 204 -2.34 9.35 -0.08
N PHE A 205 -1.75 8.16 0.08
CA PHE A 205 -2.41 6.98 0.63
C PHE A 205 -2.01 6.83 2.10
N ALA A 206 -2.98 6.60 3.01
CA ALA A 206 -2.66 6.42 4.42
C ALA A 206 -3.53 5.36 5.11
N GLY A 207 -2.93 4.66 6.07
CA GLY A 207 -3.61 3.74 6.99
C GLY A 207 -3.27 2.27 6.79
N ALA A 208 -3.85 1.44 7.65
CA ALA A 208 -3.66 -0.01 7.77
C ALA A 208 -4.99 -0.70 8.06
N CYS A 209 -5.00 -1.95 8.54
CA CYS A 209 -6.21 -2.66 8.93
C CYS A 209 -7.01 -1.87 9.98
N GLN A 210 -8.32 -1.81 9.78
CA GLN A 210 -9.26 -1.20 10.73
C GLN A 210 -8.96 0.28 11.08
N SER A 211 -8.12 0.99 10.32
CA SER A 211 -7.78 2.40 10.58
C SER A 211 -9.00 3.33 10.60
N HIS A 212 -8.86 4.47 11.24
CA HIS A 212 -9.92 5.48 11.30
C HIS A 212 -9.99 6.28 10.00
N PHE A 213 -10.67 5.70 9.01
CA PHE A 213 -10.77 6.19 7.64
C PHE A 213 -11.14 7.68 7.54
N GLU A 214 -12.23 8.09 8.22
CA GLU A 214 -12.77 9.45 8.12
C GLU A 214 -11.77 10.51 8.60
N SER A 215 -10.98 10.20 9.63
CA SER A 215 -9.94 11.12 10.10
C SER A 215 -8.76 11.22 9.16
N LEU A 216 -8.43 10.13 8.44
CA LEU A 216 -7.38 10.15 7.42
C LEU A 216 -7.78 11.01 6.21
N ILE A 217 -9.00 10.82 5.69
CA ILE A 217 -9.53 11.65 4.59
C ILE A 217 -9.63 13.11 5.03
N LYS A 218 -10.18 13.38 6.23
CA LYS A 218 -10.29 14.75 6.78
C LYS A 218 -8.92 15.40 7.01
N ALA A 219 -7.88 14.63 7.28
CA ALA A 219 -6.51 15.12 7.38
C ALA A 219 -5.91 15.52 6.04
N GLY A 220 -6.50 15.07 4.92
CA GLY A 220 -6.08 15.38 3.56
C GLY A 220 -5.45 14.20 2.81
N ALA A 221 -5.66 12.95 3.24
CA ALA A 221 -5.33 11.81 2.41
C ALA A 221 -6.24 11.74 1.18
N ASN A 222 -5.68 11.39 0.01
CA ASN A 222 -6.47 11.14 -1.20
C ASN A 222 -7.15 9.77 -1.13
N PHE A 223 -6.43 8.78 -0.60
CA PHE A 223 -6.92 7.43 -0.37
C PHE A 223 -6.58 6.99 1.05
N ALA A 224 -7.46 6.21 1.62
CA ALA A 224 -7.24 5.66 2.95
C ALA A 224 -7.81 4.24 3.05
N SER A 225 -7.31 3.52 4.05
CA SER A 225 -7.78 2.17 4.34
C SER A 225 -8.93 2.16 5.33
N SER A 226 -9.73 1.11 5.19
CA SER A 226 -10.68 0.58 6.15
C SER A 226 -11.90 1.45 6.46
N PRO A 227 -12.67 1.90 5.43
CA PRO A 227 -13.93 2.61 5.68
C PRO A 227 -14.90 1.79 6.54
N GLU A 228 -14.97 0.48 6.36
CA GLU A 228 -15.82 -0.42 7.15
C GLU A 228 -15.13 -1.05 8.37
N ARG A 229 -13.90 -0.62 8.69
CA ARG A 229 -13.08 -1.19 9.78
C ARG A 229 -12.76 -2.66 9.58
N VAL A 230 -12.53 -3.05 8.33
CA VAL A 230 -12.10 -4.40 7.93
C VAL A 230 -10.59 -4.51 7.78
N ASN A 231 -10.11 -5.72 7.66
CA ASN A 231 -8.70 -5.97 7.40
C ASN A 231 -8.38 -5.74 5.92
N ILE A 232 -7.21 -5.14 5.63
CA ILE A 232 -6.71 -4.92 4.29
C ILE A 232 -5.49 -5.80 4.00
N HIS A 233 -5.34 -6.17 2.75
CA HIS A 233 -4.16 -6.90 2.31
C HIS A 233 -2.93 -5.98 2.24
N ALA A 234 -1.75 -6.52 2.56
CA ALA A 234 -0.50 -5.74 2.58
C ALA A 234 -0.16 -5.05 1.25
N LEU A 235 -0.54 -5.67 0.12
CA LEU A 235 -0.26 -5.16 -1.23
C LEU A 235 -1.30 -4.19 -1.80
N ASP A 236 -2.45 -4.02 -1.15
CA ASP A 236 -3.52 -3.14 -1.66
C ASP A 236 -3.07 -1.70 -1.94
N PRO A 237 -2.25 -1.06 -1.07
CA PRO A 237 -1.74 0.28 -1.35
C PRO A 237 -0.98 0.37 -2.67
N VAL A 238 -0.23 -0.70 -3.03
CA VAL A 238 0.56 -0.73 -4.26
C VAL A 238 -0.32 -0.70 -5.49
N TYR A 239 -1.43 -1.47 -5.52
CA TYR A 239 -2.35 -1.46 -6.66
C TYR A 239 -3.01 -0.10 -6.87
N ILE A 240 -3.46 0.56 -5.77
CA ILE A 240 -4.03 1.91 -5.84
C ILE A 240 -3.01 2.89 -6.43
N VAL A 241 -1.84 2.95 -5.83
CA VAL A 241 -0.80 3.92 -6.17
C VAL A 241 -0.26 3.67 -7.58
N SER A 242 -0.02 2.42 -7.95
CA SER A 242 0.44 2.09 -9.30
C SER A 242 -0.57 2.47 -10.37
N LYS A 243 -1.88 2.30 -10.10
CA LYS A 243 -2.93 2.75 -11.04
C LYS A 243 -2.84 4.26 -11.26
N ILE A 244 -2.62 5.05 -10.21
CA ILE A 244 -2.48 6.51 -10.29
C ILE A 244 -1.20 6.90 -11.04
N CYS A 245 -0.06 6.27 -10.68
CA CYS A 245 1.24 6.55 -11.30
C CYS A 245 1.28 6.22 -12.80
N LEU A 246 0.49 5.24 -13.24
CA LEU A 246 0.46 4.73 -14.62
C LEU A 246 -0.75 5.23 -15.42
N THR A 247 -1.62 6.06 -14.85
CA THR A 247 -2.69 6.76 -15.56
C THR A 247 -2.17 8.12 -16.02
N SER A 248 -2.49 8.52 -17.28
CA SER A 248 -2.08 9.81 -17.83
C SER A 248 -2.48 10.98 -16.93
N PHE A 249 -1.62 12.00 -16.81
CA PHE A 249 -1.92 13.22 -16.05
C PHE A 249 -3.10 14.03 -16.64
N MET A 250 -3.48 13.74 -17.87
CA MET A 250 -4.67 14.31 -18.53
C MET A 250 -5.97 13.62 -18.13
N ASP A 251 -5.88 12.38 -17.58
CA ASP A 251 -7.02 11.57 -17.24
C ASP A 251 -7.32 11.64 -15.73
N ARG A 252 -8.59 11.51 -15.37
CA ARG A 252 -9.03 11.33 -13.97
C ARG A 252 -8.97 9.86 -13.60
N VAL A 253 -8.63 9.62 -12.34
CA VAL A 253 -8.63 8.29 -11.72
C VAL A 253 -9.86 8.20 -10.83
N HIS A 254 -10.86 7.45 -11.26
CA HIS A 254 -12.07 7.21 -10.47
C HIS A 254 -11.80 6.18 -9.37
N VAL A 255 -12.38 6.41 -8.19
CA VAL A 255 -12.17 5.56 -7.01
C VAL A 255 -12.51 4.10 -7.32
N MET A 256 -13.65 3.83 -7.97
CA MET A 256 -14.08 2.48 -8.32
C MET A 256 -13.10 1.75 -9.25
N ASP A 257 -12.49 2.45 -10.21
CA ASP A 257 -11.51 1.88 -11.13
C ASP A 257 -10.21 1.46 -10.42
N VAL A 258 -9.88 2.15 -9.35
CA VAL A 258 -8.72 1.83 -8.51
C VAL A 258 -9.01 0.60 -7.64
N LEU A 259 -10.18 0.57 -7.00
CA LEU A 259 -10.54 -0.47 -6.04
C LEU A 259 -10.75 -1.84 -6.70
N ARG A 260 -11.20 -1.88 -7.96
CA ARG A 260 -11.46 -3.11 -8.72
C ARG A 260 -10.27 -4.08 -8.76
N ASN A 261 -9.04 -3.57 -8.71
CA ASN A 261 -7.81 -4.37 -8.79
C ASN A 261 -7.23 -4.72 -7.42
N THR A 262 -7.82 -4.23 -6.34
CA THR A 262 -7.39 -4.51 -4.97
C THR A 262 -7.98 -5.83 -4.45
N LEU A 263 -7.36 -6.38 -3.41
CA LEU A 263 -7.82 -7.62 -2.78
C LEU A 263 -8.94 -7.37 -1.76
N SER A 264 -8.97 -6.18 -1.16
CA SER A 264 -9.89 -5.83 -0.06
C SER A 264 -11.12 -5.05 -0.52
N ASN A 265 -11.19 -4.65 -1.79
CA ASN A 265 -12.32 -3.94 -2.42
C ASN A 265 -12.81 -2.70 -1.62
N GLU A 266 -14.07 -2.31 -1.83
CA GLU A 266 -14.70 -1.10 -1.27
C GLU A 266 -14.82 -1.09 0.26
N GLY A 267 -15.04 -2.25 0.88
CA GLY A 267 -15.08 -2.35 2.34
C GLY A 267 -13.74 -2.07 3.01
N GLY A 268 -12.64 -2.39 2.30
CA GLY A 268 -11.28 -2.24 2.81
C GLY A 268 -10.61 -0.92 2.45
N LEU A 269 -11.06 -0.25 1.39
CA LEU A 269 -10.36 0.88 0.81
C LEU A 269 -11.34 1.92 0.26
N GLY A 270 -10.95 3.18 0.32
CA GLY A 270 -11.73 4.28 -0.22
C GLY A 270 -10.88 5.52 -0.44
N GLY A 271 -11.48 6.57 -1.01
CA GLY A 271 -10.74 7.81 -1.27
C GLY A 271 -11.54 8.83 -2.05
N VAL A 272 -10.83 9.78 -2.62
CA VAL A 272 -11.36 10.82 -3.49
C VAL A 272 -10.78 10.69 -4.89
N GLU A 273 -11.53 11.11 -5.90
CA GLU A 273 -11.02 11.16 -7.27
C GLU A 273 -9.77 12.02 -7.35
N THR A 274 -8.80 11.59 -8.15
CA THR A 274 -7.54 12.30 -8.35
C THR A 274 -7.14 12.27 -9.82
N ARG A 275 -6.12 13.04 -10.20
CA ARG A 275 -5.53 12.96 -11.54
C ARG A 275 -4.51 11.84 -11.61
N GLY A 276 -4.32 11.29 -12.81
CA GLY A 276 -3.16 10.44 -13.09
C GLY A 276 -1.85 11.22 -13.01
N LEU A 277 -0.73 10.50 -12.99
CA LEU A 277 0.60 11.08 -12.81
C LEU A 277 1.57 10.73 -13.95
N LEU A 278 1.16 9.85 -14.86
CA LEU A 278 2.01 9.46 -15.99
C LEU A 278 2.16 10.62 -16.98
N ARG A 279 3.39 10.96 -17.31
CA ARG A 279 3.73 11.90 -18.38
C ARG A 279 4.38 11.16 -19.53
N THR A 280 4.08 11.58 -20.75
CA THR A 280 4.74 11.11 -21.96
C THR A 280 5.57 12.23 -22.55
N GLY A 281 6.73 11.94 -23.08
CA GLY A 281 7.63 12.89 -23.71
C GLY A 281 8.20 12.37 -25.03
N MET A 282 8.62 13.27 -25.91
CA MET A 282 9.23 12.99 -27.23
C MET A 282 10.34 14.00 -27.50
N PRO A 283 11.36 13.65 -28.30
CA PRO A 283 11.71 12.32 -28.78
C PRO A 283 12.66 11.59 -27.79
N ILE A 284 12.83 10.28 -27.97
CA ILE A 284 13.99 9.60 -27.39
C ILE A 284 15.21 9.99 -28.22
N GLU A 285 16.20 10.61 -27.64
CA GLU A 285 17.48 10.86 -28.31
C GLU A 285 18.13 9.53 -28.70
N LYS A 286 18.27 9.31 -30.01
CA LYS A 286 18.85 8.07 -30.60
C LYS A 286 20.34 7.89 -30.25
N ASP A 287 21.00 8.88 -29.67
CA ASP A 287 22.44 8.90 -29.48
C ASP A 287 22.92 8.31 -28.14
N LEU A 288 22.03 8.05 -27.19
CA LEU A 288 22.43 7.43 -25.91
C LEU A 288 22.66 5.92 -25.99
N GLU A 289 22.02 5.21 -26.93
CA GLU A 289 22.24 3.77 -27.13
C GLU A 289 23.54 3.42 -27.89
N LYS A 290 24.21 4.40 -28.52
CA LYS A 290 25.45 4.14 -29.29
C LYS A 290 26.76 4.37 -28.53
N GLN A 291 26.70 4.83 -27.27
CA GLN A 291 27.92 5.06 -26.47
C GLN A 291 28.38 3.84 -25.65
N GLU A 292 27.59 2.75 -25.57
CA GLU A 292 27.99 1.54 -24.87
C GLU A 292 28.80 0.54 -25.74
N ASP A 293 28.91 0.77 -27.06
CA ASP A 293 29.61 -0.14 -28.00
C ASP A 293 30.96 0.39 -28.50
N LEU A 294 31.64 1.25 -27.79
CA LEU A 294 33.04 1.58 -28.13
C LEU A 294 33.99 0.61 -27.44
N PRO A 295 34.71 -0.24 -28.21
CA PRO A 295 35.70 -1.13 -27.64
C PRO A 295 36.84 -0.32 -27.03
N SER A 296 37.14 -0.57 -25.78
CA SER A 296 38.30 -0.05 -25.08
C SER A 296 39.58 -0.58 -25.79
N ASN A 297 40.32 0.35 -26.39
CA ASN A 297 41.70 0.11 -26.81
C ASN A 297 42.64 0.02 -25.60
#